data_6f279c974a3464fb7fea8c772215aa92
#
_entry.id   6f279c974a3464fb7fea8c772215aa92
#
_cell.length_a   1.000
_cell.length_b   1.000
_cell.length_c   1.000
_cell.angle_alpha   90.00
_cell.angle_beta   90.00
_cell.angle_gamma   90.00
#
_symmetry.space_group_name_H-M   'P 1'
#
loop_
_entity.id
_entity.type
_entity.pdbx_description
1 polymer ?
#
loop_
_entity_poly.entity_id
_entity_poly.type
_entity_poly.pdbx_seq_one_letter_code
_entity_poly.pdbx_strand_id
1 'polypeptide(L)'
;MKIAFMPDTHFGQYDQAVPPTPDEVADAMDHCIAEGVLAEKVGFDGLWVPERHQRPETWWPNTTSLLAVLAAQTTRVQLACTVIQPTFHHPIHLAETLAAVDNLSRGRFVFGAGVGYHEDYFRCFGVPFEKRGKRFEDVMQCMVGGWMPEAVNYCCGLHQ
;
A
#
# COMPACT_ATOMS: atom_id res chain seq x y z
N MET A 1 -18.04 10.98 14.87
CA MET A 1 -17.17 9.80 14.73
C MET A 1 -16.92 9.61 13.24
N LYS A 2 -15.68 9.26 12.84
CA LYS A 2 -15.36 8.90 11.44
C LYS A 2 -15.19 7.39 11.34
N ILE A 3 -15.68 6.81 10.25
CA ILE A 3 -15.65 5.36 10.01
C ILE A 3 -15.00 5.10 8.66
N ALA A 4 -14.03 4.20 8.64
CA ALA A 4 -13.41 3.74 7.40
C ALA A 4 -13.82 2.30 7.07
N PHE A 5 -13.89 2.00 5.79
CA PHE A 5 -14.10 0.67 5.24
C PHE A 5 -12.78 0.12 4.70
N MET A 6 -12.55 -1.15 4.87
CA MET A 6 -11.41 -1.85 4.27
C MET A 6 -11.94 -2.78 3.18
N PRO A 7 -11.75 -2.44 1.89
CA PRO A 7 -12.11 -3.33 0.80
C PRO A 7 -11.39 -4.68 0.96
N ASP A 8 -12.09 -5.75 0.68
CA ASP A 8 -11.50 -7.08 0.82
C ASP A 8 -10.52 -7.36 -0.33
N THR A 9 -9.26 -7.57 0.03
CA THR A 9 -8.20 -7.99 -0.90
C THR A 9 -7.88 -9.49 -0.78
N HIS A 10 -8.66 -10.23 0.05
CA HIS A 10 -8.48 -11.64 0.35
C HIS A 10 -9.60 -12.46 -0.28
N PHE A 11 -9.40 -12.88 -1.51
CA PHE A 11 -10.39 -13.67 -2.25
C PHE A 11 -10.05 -15.15 -2.29
N GLY A 12 -8.77 -15.51 -2.08
CA GLY A 12 -8.30 -16.88 -2.06
C GLY A 12 -8.47 -17.55 -0.70
N GLN A 13 -8.41 -18.87 -0.68
CA GLN A 13 -8.32 -19.65 0.55
C GLN A 13 -6.88 -19.74 1.02
N TYR A 14 -6.66 -19.76 2.34
CA TYR A 14 -5.33 -19.81 2.94
C TYR A 14 -4.51 -21.04 2.51
N ASP A 15 -5.19 -22.16 2.28
CA ASP A 15 -4.62 -23.45 1.87
C ASP A 15 -5.00 -23.83 0.43
N GLN A 16 -5.26 -22.86 -0.40
CA GLN A 16 -5.70 -23.08 -1.77
C GLN A 16 -4.70 -23.92 -2.56
N ALA A 17 -5.10 -25.16 -2.87
CA ALA A 17 -4.26 -26.13 -3.58
C ALA A 17 -4.19 -25.84 -5.09
N VAL A 18 -5.18 -25.15 -5.64
CA VAL A 18 -5.26 -24.80 -7.06
C VAL A 18 -5.19 -23.28 -7.20
N PRO A 19 -4.23 -22.75 -7.99
CA PRO A 19 -4.16 -21.33 -8.25
C PRO A 19 -5.45 -20.83 -8.92
N PRO A 20 -5.89 -19.58 -8.64
CA PRO A 20 -7.04 -19.01 -9.33
C PRO A 20 -6.72 -18.82 -10.82
N THR A 21 -7.75 -18.86 -11.65
CA THR A 21 -7.66 -18.47 -13.05
C THR A 21 -7.49 -16.95 -13.18
N PRO A 22 -6.95 -16.45 -14.30
CA PRO A 22 -6.87 -15.00 -14.54
C PRO A 22 -8.23 -14.29 -14.48
N ASP A 23 -9.30 -14.94 -14.93
CA ASP A 23 -10.66 -14.38 -14.91
C ASP A 23 -11.18 -14.27 -13.48
N GLU A 24 -10.99 -15.29 -12.63
CA GLU A 24 -11.36 -15.23 -11.22
C GLU A 24 -10.62 -14.10 -10.47
N VAL A 25 -9.33 -13.88 -10.78
CA VAL A 25 -8.58 -12.76 -10.19
C VAL A 25 -9.11 -11.42 -10.68
N ALA A 26 -9.42 -11.30 -11.98
CA ALA A 26 -9.97 -10.06 -12.53
C ALA A 26 -11.34 -9.73 -11.91
N ASP A 27 -12.24 -10.71 -11.83
CA ASP A 27 -13.56 -10.54 -11.20
C ASP A 27 -13.45 -10.12 -9.72
N ALA A 28 -12.50 -10.71 -8.98
CA ALA A 28 -12.24 -10.35 -7.59
C ALA A 28 -11.71 -8.91 -7.45
N MET A 29 -10.84 -8.47 -8.37
CA MET A 29 -10.35 -7.09 -8.41
C MET A 29 -11.48 -6.10 -8.72
N ASP A 30 -12.33 -6.40 -9.68
CA ASP A 30 -13.51 -5.58 -10.02
C ASP A 30 -14.47 -5.49 -8.83
N HIS A 31 -14.69 -6.59 -8.12
CA HIS A 31 -15.51 -6.63 -6.91
C HIS A 31 -14.93 -5.73 -5.80
N CYS A 32 -13.63 -5.82 -5.54
CA CYS A 32 -12.93 -4.98 -4.56
C CYS A 32 -13.05 -3.47 -4.87
N ILE A 33 -12.96 -3.10 -6.15
CA ILE A 33 -13.17 -1.71 -6.60
C ILE A 33 -14.61 -1.28 -6.34
N ALA A 34 -15.58 -2.13 -6.72
CA ALA A 34 -17.01 -1.86 -6.54
C ALA A 34 -17.37 -1.67 -5.05
N GLU A 35 -16.80 -2.47 -4.15
CA GLU A 35 -16.96 -2.31 -2.69
C GLU A 35 -16.46 -0.93 -2.22
N GLY A 36 -15.28 -0.50 -2.67
CA GLY A 36 -14.74 0.80 -2.32
C GLY A 36 -15.62 1.95 -2.79
N VAL A 37 -16.12 1.89 -4.03
CA VAL A 37 -17.05 2.87 -4.58
C VAL A 37 -18.39 2.86 -3.84
N LEU A 38 -18.89 1.68 -3.49
CA LEU A 38 -20.13 1.55 -2.72
C LEU A 38 -19.96 2.14 -1.30
N ALA A 39 -18.84 1.88 -0.65
CA ALA A 39 -18.55 2.43 0.68
C ALA A 39 -18.62 3.97 0.68
N GLU A 40 -18.09 4.65 -0.34
CA GLU A 40 -18.25 6.09 -0.48
C GLU A 40 -19.73 6.50 -0.61
N LYS A 41 -20.50 5.77 -1.43
CA LYS A 41 -21.93 6.06 -1.67
C LYS A 41 -22.78 5.90 -0.42
N VAL A 42 -22.49 4.90 0.42
CA VAL A 42 -23.25 4.66 1.65
C VAL A 42 -22.75 5.47 2.84
N GLY A 43 -21.74 6.31 2.67
CA GLY A 43 -21.37 7.34 3.64
C GLY A 43 -20.14 7.06 4.51
N PHE A 44 -19.33 6.07 4.20
CA PHE A 44 -18.01 5.91 4.87
C PHE A 44 -17.14 7.15 4.67
N ASP A 45 -16.27 7.43 5.64
CA ASP A 45 -15.35 8.57 5.63
C ASP A 45 -14.01 8.24 4.97
N GLY A 46 -13.62 6.96 4.91
CA GLY A 46 -12.34 6.52 4.37
C GLY A 46 -12.36 5.10 3.83
N LEU A 47 -11.38 4.81 2.96
CA LEU A 47 -11.04 3.48 2.46
C LEU A 47 -9.61 3.17 2.86
N TRP A 48 -9.41 2.06 3.57
CA TRP A 48 -8.12 1.67 4.10
C TRP A 48 -7.66 0.36 3.48
N VAL A 49 -6.50 0.37 2.83
CA VAL A 49 -5.98 -0.77 2.07
C VAL A 49 -4.71 -1.31 2.73
N PRO A 50 -4.66 -2.62 3.06
CA PRO A 50 -3.46 -3.23 3.64
C PRO A 50 -2.44 -3.62 2.56
N GLU A 51 -1.16 -3.63 2.92
CA GLU A 51 -0.11 -4.28 2.12
C GLU A 51 0.16 -5.69 2.67
N ARG A 52 0.08 -6.68 1.79
CA ARG A 52 0.35 -8.07 2.15
C ARG A 52 1.11 -8.76 1.02
N HIS A 53 2.03 -9.64 1.39
CA HIS A 53 2.89 -10.34 0.45
C HIS A 53 2.85 -11.84 0.69
N GLN A 54 3.11 -12.63 -0.37
CA GLN A 54 3.32 -14.07 -0.29
C GLN A 54 2.22 -14.84 0.44
N ARG A 55 0.98 -14.42 0.26
CA ARG A 55 -0.19 -15.07 0.81
C ARG A 55 -1.09 -15.51 -0.32
N PRO A 56 -1.39 -16.82 -0.44
CA PRO A 56 -2.21 -17.33 -1.53
C PRO A 56 -3.63 -16.74 -1.54
N GLU A 57 -4.13 -16.35 -0.35
CA GLU A 57 -5.43 -15.72 -0.19
C GLU A 57 -5.46 -14.24 -0.59
N THR A 58 -4.29 -13.59 -0.78
CA THR A 58 -4.24 -12.16 -1.12
C THR A 58 -3.99 -11.99 -2.62
N TRP A 59 -5.07 -11.76 -3.39
CA TRP A 59 -4.98 -11.63 -4.84
C TRP A 59 -4.65 -10.21 -5.30
N TRP A 60 -4.77 -9.21 -4.42
CA TRP A 60 -4.29 -7.85 -4.68
C TRP A 60 -3.21 -7.42 -3.66
N PRO A 61 -1.96 -7.85 -3.84
CA PRO A 61 -0.87 -7.55 -2.90
C PRO A 61 -0.34 -6.11 -3.01
N ASN A 62 -0.54 -5.45 -4.17
CA ASN A 62 -0.01 -4.11 -4.42
C ASN A 62 -1.01 -3.03 -3.99
N THR A 63 -0.83 -2.54 -2.77
CA THR A 63 -1.67 -1.52 -2.13
C THR A 63 -1.76 -0.23 -2.95
N THR A 64 -0.65 0.24 -3.53
CA THR A 64 -0.61 1.52 -4.25
C THR A 64 -1.40 1.49 -5.56
N SER A 65 -1.45 0.34 -6.25
CA SER A 65 -2.24 0.19 -7.46
C SER A 65 -3.74 0.26 -7.17
N LEU A 66 -4.21 -0.39 -6.09
CA LEU A 66 -5.60 -0.30 -5.67
C LEU A 66 -5.96 1.12 -5.22
N LEU A 67 -5.11 1.77 -4.44
CA LEU A 67 -5.31 3.15 -4.01
C LEU A 67 -5.42 4.11 -5.19
N ALA A 68 -4.60 3.93 -6.24
CA ALA A 68 -4.67 4.76 -7.45
C ALA A 68 -6.01 4.58 -8.19
N VAL A 69 -6.50 3.33 -8.31
CA VAL A 69 -7.81 3.06 -8.91
C VAL A 69 -8.93 3.69 -8.07
N LEU A 70 -8.92 3.48 -6.75
CA LEU A 70 -9.91 4.06 -5.85
C LEU A 70 -9.86 5.60 -5.86
N ALA A 71 -8.67 6.20 -5.99
CA ALA A 71 -8.51 7.65 -6.11
C ALA A 71 -9.22 8.20 -7.36
N ALA A 72 -9.16 7.46 -8.48
CA ALA A 72 -9.81 7.84 -9.73
C ALA A 72 -11.34 7.58 -9.71
N GLN A 73 -11.83 6.62 -8.92
CA GLN A 73 -13.23 6.21 -8.86
C GLN A 73 -14.04 6.88 -7.74
N THR A 74 -13.37 7.57 -6.82
CA THR A 74 -13.99 8.24 -5.67
C THR A 74 -13.65 9.73 -5.62
N THR A 75 -14.45 10.51 -4.90
CA THR A 75 -14.30 11.97 -4.86
C THR A 75 -14.20 12.57 -3.46
N ARG A 76 -14.65 11.84 -2.42
CA ARG A 76 -14.82 12.35 -1.07
C ARG A 76 -14.03 11.60 0.00
N VAL A 77 -14.04 10.27 -0.04
CA VAL A 77 -13.42 9.45 1.01
C VAL A 77 -11.92 9.65 1.10
N GLN A 78 -11.38 9.64 2.32
CA GLN A 78 -9.95 9.52 2.53
C GLN A 78 -9.46 8.15 2.06
N LEU A 79 -8.30 8.13 1.46
CA LEU A 79 -7.65 6.90 1.00
C LEU A 79 -6.41 6.66 1.85
N ALA A 80 -6.32 5.54 2.54
CA ALA A 80 -5.19 5.24 3.40
C ALA A 80 -4.61 3.85 3.14
N CYS A 81 -3.30 3.74 3.28
CA CYS A 81 -2.68 2.44 3.44
C CYS A 81 -2.56 2.08 4.94
N THR A 82 -2.83 0.81 5.28
CA THR A 82 -2.83 0.32 6.67
C THR A 82 -2.17 -1.05 6.82
N VAL A 83 -0.87 -1.10 6.67
CA VAL A 83 0.13 -0.06 6.39
C VAL A 83 1.00 -0.49 5.22
N ILE A 84 1.64 0.44 4.51
CA ILE A 84 2.77 0.10 3.63
C ILE A 84 4.00 -0.15 4.49
N GLN A 85 4.84 -1.09 4.07
CA GLN A 85 6.11 -1.43 4.71
C GLN A 85 7.28 -0.83 3.91
N PRO A 86 7.67 0.44 4.15
CA PRO A 86 8.67 1.15 3.37
C PRO A 86 10.02 0.42 3.29
N THR A 87 10.29 -0.46 4.26
CA THR A 87 11.50 -1.29 4.32
C THR A 87 11.71 -2.18 3.10
N PHE A 88 10.65 -2.53 2.37
CA PHE A 88 10.72 -3.38 1.17
C PHE A 88 10.89 -2.58 -0.14
N HIS A 89 10.75 -1.27 -0.07
CA HIS A 89 10.71 -0.41 -1.23
C HIS A 89 11.99 0.41 -1.42
N HIS A 90 12.27 0.78 -2.66
CA HIS A 90 13.23 1.84 -2.93
C HIS A 90 12.58 3.19 -2.57
N PRO A 91 13.22 4.03 -1.73
CA PRO A 91 12.58 5.23 -1.17
C PRO A 91 12.11 6.22 -2.25
N ILE A 92 12.89 6.42 -3.31
CA ILE A 92 12.51 7.34 -4.40
C ILE A 92 11.27 6.82 -5.12
N HIS A 93 11.26 5.55 -5.52
CA HIS A 93 10.10 4.96 -6.21
C HIS A 93 8.84 4.99 -5.37
N LEU A 94 8.97 4.69 -4.07
CA LEU A 94 7.81 4.75 -3.18
C LEU A 94 7.32 6.20 -3.02
N ALA A 95 8.22 7.17 -2.82
CA ALA A 95 7.86 8.57 -2.69
C ALA A 95 7.14 9.10 -3.94
N GLU A 96 7.65 8.80 -5.14
CA GLU A 96 7.02 9.18 -6.41
C GLU A 96 5.64 8.52 -6.58
N THR A 97 5.52 7.24 -6.25
CA THR A 97 4.26 6.49 -6.35
C THR A 97 3.20 7.08 -5.41
N LEU A 98 3.57 7.36 -4.15
CA LEU A 98 2.64 7.94 -3.18
C LEU A 98 2.24 9.37 -3.54
N ALA A 99 3.17 10.17 -4.06
CA ALA A 99 2.86 11.50 -4.58
C ALA A 99 1.88 11.44 -5.76
N ALA A 100 2.02 10.45 -6.65
CA ALA A 100 1.07 10.23 -7.73
C ALA A 100 -0.33 9.87 -7.20
N VAL A 101 -0.44 8.99 -6.21
CA VAL A 101 -1.71 8.65 -5.56
C VAL A 101 -2.33 9.86 -4.88
N ASP A 102 -1.53 10.67 -4.19
CA ASP A 102 -2.01 11.89 -3.52
C ASP A 102 -2.56 12.89 -4.53
N ASN A 103 -1.84 13.14 -5.62
CA ASN A 103 -2.28 14.02 -6.70
C ASN A 103 -3.57 13.49 -7.38
N LEU A 104 -3.66 12.20 -7.69
CA LEU A 104 -4.86 11.58 -8.25
C LEU A 104 -6.06 11.73 -7.29
N SER A 105 -5.83 11.56 -6.01
CA SER A 105 -6.85 11.71 -4.98
C SER A 105 -7.18 13.17 -4.63
N ARG A 106 -6.43 14.14 -5.16
CA ARG A 106 -6.55 15.58 -4.84
C ARG A 106 -6.33 15.85 -3.34
N GLY A 107 -5.28 15.27 -2.76
CA GLY A 107 -4.91 15.48 -1.36
C GLY A 107 -5.76 14.69 -0.33
N ARG A 108 -6.47 13.63 -0.76
CA ARG A 108 -7.24 12.76 0.14
C ARG A 108 -6.43 11.58 0.67
N PHE A 109 -5.18 11.42 0.23
CA PHE A 109 -4.35 10.30 0.61
C PHE A 109 -3.76 10.46 2.02
N VAL A 110 -3.73 9.36 2.77
CA VAL A 110 -3.10 9.26 4.09
C VAL A 110 -2.10 8.12 4.07
N PHE A 111 -0.84 8.46 4.28
CA PHE A 111 0.23 7.47 4.29
C PHE A 111 0.37 6.83 5.67
N GLY A 112 -0.03 5.58 5.79
CA GLY A 112 0.26 4.74 6.95
C GLY A 112 1.51 3.90 6.69
N ALA A 113 2.53 4.05 7.54
CA ALA A 113 3.80 3.35 7.42
C ALA A 113 4.06 2.41 8.59
N GLY A 114 4.62 1.24 8.30
CA GLY A 114 4.99 0.25 9.31
C GLY A 114 6.35 -0.38 9.03
N VAL A 115 7.08 -0.72 10.11
CA VAL A 115 8.42 -1.34 10.02
C VAL A 115 8.39 -2.73 9.37
N GLY A 116 7.26 -3.44 9.48
CA GLY A 116 7.14 -4.85 9.11
C GLY A 116 7.53 -5.78 10.27
N TYR A 117 6.91 -6.96 10.32
CA TYR A 117 7.09 -7.93 11.40
C TYR A 117 7.30 -9.37 10.92
N HIS A 118 6.96 -9.66 9.67
CA HIS A 118 6.97 -11.03 9.14
C HIS A 118 8.33 -11.32 8.50
N GLU A 119 9.15 -12.12 9.17
CA GLU A 119 10.55 -12.39 8.78
C GLU A 119 10.67 -12.98 7.37
N ASP A 120 9.71 -13.83 6.96
CA ASP A 120 9.70 -14.42 5.61
C ASP A 120 9.59 -13.36 4.52
N TYR A 121 8.85 -12.27 4.75
CA TYR A 121 8.80 -11.17 3.79
C TYR A 121 10.19 -10.55 3.61
N PHE A 122 10.88 -10.26 4.71
CA PHE A 122 12.24 -9.71 4.65
C PHE A 122 13.18 -10.60 3.87
N ARG A 123 13.13 -11.92 4.12
CA ARG A 123 13.94 -12.90 3.39
C ARG A 123 13.67 -12.87 1.88
N CYS A 124 12.41 -12.83 1.47
CA CYS A 124 12.03 -12.85 0.06
C CYS A 124 12.31 -11.54 -0.66
N PHE A 125 12.25 -10.40 0.05
CA PHE A 125 12.67 -9.11 -0.49
C PHE A 125 14.18 -8.86 -0.40
N GLY A 126 14.95 -9.80 0.16
CA GLY A 126 16.40 -9.64 0.33
C GLY A 126 16.81 -8.55 1.33
N VAL A 127 15.94 -8.25 2.28
CA VAL A 127 16.15 -7.20 3.29
C VAL A 127 16.50 -7.84 4.64
N PRO A 128 17.58 -7.43 5.31
CA PRO A 128 17.92 -7.95 6.64
C PRO A 128 16.85 -7.62 7.69
N PHE A 129 16.31 -8.64 8.35
CA PHE A 129 15.24 -8.48 9.34
C PHE A 129 15.71 -7.72 10.59
N GLU A 130 16.92 -8.00 11.06
CA GLU A 130 17.49 -7.42 12.27
C GLU A 130 17.68 -5.90 12.16
N LYS A 131 17.97 -5.41 10.96
CA LYS A 131 18.21 -3.98 10.69
C LYS A 131 16.93 -3.23 10.25
N ARG A 132 15.76 -3.86 10.29
CA ARG A 132 14.52 -3.28 9.75
C ARG A 132 14.13 -1.91 10.32
N GLY A 133 14.39 -1.70 11.63
CA GLY A 133 14.11 -0.40 12.27
C GLY A 133 14.95 0.71 11.69
N LYS A 134 16.27 0.51 11.61
CA LYS A 134 17.19 1.50 11.03
C LYS A 134 16.87 1.75 9.54
N ARG A 135 16.62 0.68 8.78
CA ARG A 135 16.23 0.81 7.38
C ARG A 135 14.92 1.59 7.20
N PHE A 136 13.94 1.33 8.08
CA PHE A 136 12.69 2.11 8.08
C PHE A 136 12.94 3.59 8.27
N GLU A 137 13.75 3.98 9.26
CA GLU A 137 14.13 5.38 9.51
C GLU A 137 14.80 6.00 8.28
N ASP A 138 15.78 5.31 7.68
CA ASP A 138 16.51 5.79 6.51
C ASP A 138 15.60 6.00 5.30
N VAL A 139 14.72 5.03 5.03
CA VAL A 139 13.74 5.14 3.94
C VAL A 139 12.78 6.30 4.19
N MET A 140 12.23 6.42 5.41
CA MET A 140 11.30 7.51 5.76
C MET A 140 11.96 8.88 5.66
N GLN A 141 13.19 9.04 6.13
CA GLN A 141 13.93 10.30 6.01
C GLN A 141 14.16 10.69 4.55
N CYS A 142 14.54 9.71 3.70
CA CYS A 142 14.73 9.94 2.26
C CYS A 142 13.41 10.38 1.59
N MET A 143 12.31 9.70 1.88
CA MET A 143 11.00 10.01 1.32
C MET A 143 10.50 11.40 1.74
N VAL A 144 10.55 11.70 3.03
CA VAL A 144 10.12 13.01 3.58
C VAL A 144 10.98 14.13 2.97
N GLY A 145 12.30 13.93 2.89
CA GLY A 145 13.20 14.88 2.24
C GLY A 145 12.84 15.13 0.77
N GLY A 146 12.46 14.06 0.03
CA GLY A 146 12.05 14.18 -1.36
C GLY A 146 10.75 14.95 -1.60
N TRP A 147 9.89 15.08 -0.57
CA TRP A 147 8.64 15.87 -0.65
C TRP A 147 8.79 17.32 -0.17
N MET A 148 9.97 17.67 0.36
CA MET A 148 10.21 19.06 0.78
C MET A 148 10.60 19.93 -0.44
N PRO A 149 10.26 21.23 -0.44
CA PRO A 149 10.59 22.13 -1.53
C PRO A 149 12.09 22.42 -1.70
N GLU A 150 12.88 22.13 -0.69
CA GLU A 150 14.33 22.32 -0.70
C GLU A 150 15.02 21.04 -1.20
N ALA A 151 16.01 21.20 -2.09
CA ALA A 151 16.79 20.07 -2.58
C ALA A 151 17.56 19.42 -1.42
N VAL A 152 17.24 18.16 -1.13
CA VAL A 152 17.90 17.40 -0.07
C VAL A 152 18.93 16.46 -0.71
N ASN A 153 20.21 16.69 -0.42
CA ASN A 153 21.26 15.73 -0.69
C ASN A 153 21.22 14.62 0.37
N TYR A 154 20.38 13.61 0.14
CA TYR A 154 20.28 12.45 1.02
C TYR A 154 20.94 11.24 0.37
N CYS A 155 22.08 10.83 0.90
CA CYS A 155 22.68 9.53 0.59
C CYS A 155 22.08 8.50 1.55
N CYS A 156 21.00 7.84 1.14
CA CYS A 156 20.49 6.72 1.94
C CYS A 156 21.51 5.58 1.89
N GLY A 157 22.04 5.18 3.06
CA GLY A 157 22.99 4.06 3.21
C GLY A 157 22.37 2.67 2.92
N LEU A 158 21.42 2.59 1.99
CA LEU A 158 20.67 1.38 1.65
C LEU A 158 21.49 0.34 0.89
N HIS A 159 22.74 0.64 0.54
CA HIS A 159 23.63 -0.22 -0.27
C HIS A 159 24.81 -0.78 0.52
N GLN A 160 24.77 -0.76 1.86
CA GLN A 160 25.80 -1.39 2.71
C GLN A 160 25.24 -2.59 3.46
#